data_37bff3966139c600699d4c00b100cc26
#
_entry.id   37bff3966139c600699d4c00b100cc26
#
_cell.length_a   1.000
_cell.length_b   1.000
_cell.length_c   1.000
_cell.angle_alpha   90.00
_cell.angle_beta   90.00
_cell.angle_gamma   90.00
#
_symmetry.space_group_name_H-M   'P 1'
#
loop_
_entity.id
_entity.type
_entity.pdbx_description
1 polymer ?
#
loop_
_entity_poly.entity_id
_entity_poly.type
_entity_poly.pdbx_seq_one_letter_code
_entity_poly.pdbx_strand_id
1 'polypeptide(L)'
;MQKLVIKSIGQILSGKLEEPIFDGDCLIALDGKISEWGYENNLDCEGATTLVDAHGVTLSPGLIDSHIHPVVGDYTPRQQQLNWIDSTLHGGVTTLISAGEVHMPGRPKDIVGLKAMAIASQRWYENFRPSGVKVH
;
A
#
# COMPACT_ATOMS: atom_id res chain seq x y z
N MET A 1 16.91 11.59 -8.47
CA MET A 1 16.36 11.56 -7.11
C MET A 1 14.94 12.16 -7.18
N GLN A 2 13.96 11.39 -6.80
CA GLN A 2 12.58 11.88 -6.72
C GLN A 2 12.32 12.41 -5.30
N LYS A 3 11.86 13.65 -5.18
CA LYS A 3 11.53 14.29 -3.91
C LYS A 3 10.03 14.60 -3.88
N LEU A 4 9.30 13.92 -2.99
CA LEU A 4 7.92 14.22 -2.66
C LEU A 4 7.89 15.07 -1.40
N VAL A 5 7.15 16.16 -1.45
CA VAL A 5 6.82 17.00 -0.28
C VAL A 5 5.31 17.00 -0.10
N ILE A 6 4.84 16.67 1.10
CA ILE A 6 3.44 16.81 1.53
C ILE A 6 3.41 17.87 2.62
N LYS A 7 2.66 18.93 2.42
CA LYS A 7 2.58 20.06 3.34
C LYS A 7 1.14 20.38 3.75
N SER A 8 0.99 21.31 4.68
CA SER A 8 -0.32 21.71 5.24
C SER A 8 -1.07 20.49 5.80
N ILE A 9 -0.36 19.56 6.44
CA ILE A 9 -0.94 18.37 7.06
C ILE A 9 -1.55 18.78 8.41
N GLY A 10 -2.82 18.43 8.64
CA GLY A 10 -3.48 18.71 9.92
C GLY A 10 -2.99 17.85 11.07
N GLN A 11 -2.67 16.58 10.78
CA GLN A 11 -2.13 15.63 11.74
C GLN A 11 -1.35 14.52 11.02
N ILE A 12 -0.22 14.11 11.58
CA ILE A 12 0.57 12.98 11.04
C ILE A 12 0.47 11.80 12.01
N LEU A 13 -0.09 10.68 11.56
CA LEU A 13 -0.12 9.44 12.31
C LEU A 13 1.13 8.62 12.01
N SER A 14 1.83 8.16 13.07
CA SER A 14 3.09 7.44 12.93
C SER A 14 2.92 5.95 12.58
N GLY A 15 1.77 5.38 12.92
CA GLY A 15 1.53 3.94 12.91
C GLY A 15 2.12 3.19 14.12
N LYS A 16 2.72 3.90 15.09
CA LYS A 16 3.24 3.31 16.35
C LYS A 16 2.24 3.55 17.46
N LEU A 17 1.96 2.51 18.27
CA LEU A 17 1.02 2.62 19.38
C LEU A 17 1.56 3.49 20.53
N GLU A 18 2.87 3.43 20.75
CA GLU A 18 3.54 4.15 21.84
C GLU A 18 3.68 5.66 21.56
N GLU A 19 3.73 6.02 20.28
CA GLU A 19 3.90 7.39 19.82
C GLU A 19 3.02 7.60 18.58
N PRO A 20 1.70 7.64 18.72
CA PRO A 20 0.77 7.56 17.59
C PRO A 20 0.76 8.79 16.69
N ILE A 21 1.18 9.94 17.20
CA ILE A 21 1.14 11.20 16.46
C ILE A 21 2.55 11.77 16.37
N PHE A 22 2.95 12.14 15.15
CA PHE A 22 4.15 12.94 14.94
C PHE A 22 3.84 14.43 15.02
N ASP A 23 4.73 15.18 15.63
CA ASP A 23 4.64 16.63 15.68
C ASP A 23 5.11 17.23 14.36
N GLY A 24 4.28 18.07 13.76
CA GLY A 24 4.56 18.74 12.49
C GLY A 24 3.37 18.78 11.53
N ASP A 25 3.58 19.49 10.43
CA ASP A 25 2.59 19.71 9.35
C ASP A 25 3.13 19.40 7.96
N CYS A 26 4.36 18.85 7.88
CA CYS A 26 5.04 18.56 6.64
C CYS A 26 5.79 17.22 6.69
N LEU A 27 5.82 16.52 5.56
CA LEU A 27 6.54 15.27 5.37
C LEU A 27 7.29 15.29 4.04
N ILE A 28 8.56 14.86 4.07
CA ILE A 28 9.40 14.72 2.89
C ILE A 28 9.74 13.23 2.66
N ALA A 29 9.58 12.77 1.43
CA ALA A 29 10.05 11.47 1.00
C ALA A 29 11.03 11.60 -0.16
N LEU A 30 12.13 10.85 -0.10
CA LEU A 30 13.16 10.75 -1.13
C LEU A 30 13.18 9.33 -1.70
N ASP A 31 13.07 9.24 -3.04
CA ASP A 31 13.08 7.97 -3.76
C ASP A 31 12.13 6.90 -3.15
N GLY A 32 10.92 7.34 -2.76
CA GLY A 32 9.88 6.48 -2.21
C GLY A 32 10.03 6.11 -0.72
N LYS A 33 10.95 6.73 0.01
CA LYS A 33 11.14 6.54 1.46
C LYS A 33 10.97 7.84 2.20
N ILE A 34 10.26 7.82 3.32
CA ILE A 34 10.16 8.96 4.23
C ILE A 34 11.56 9.26 4.74
N SER A 35 12.03 10.49 4.52
CA SER A 35 13.31 10.99 4.99
C SER A 35 13.18 11.90 6.20
N GLU A 36 12.17 12.76 6.18
CA GLU A 36 11.98 13.78 7.21
C GLU A 36 10.50 14.07 7.43
N TRP A 37 10.15 14.51 8.64
CA TRP A 37 8.86 15.10 8.99
C TRP A 37 9.07 16.18 10.06
N GLY A 38 8.15 17.14 10.13
CA GLY A 38 8.23 18.26 11.06
C GLY A 38 7.37 19.41 10.59
N TYR A 39 7.71 20.62 11.04
CA TYR A 39 7.06 21.83 10.57
C TYR A 39 7.68 22.32 9.26
N GLU A 40 6.84 22.70 8.28
CA GLU A 40 7.26 23.15 6.94
C GLU A 40 8.39 24.20 7.01
N ASN A 41 8.29 25.14 7.94
CA ASN A 41 9.30 26.20 8.11
C ASN A 41 10.69 25.72 8.53
N ASN A 42 10.81 24.48 9.01
CA ASN A 42 12.06 23.88 9.50
C ASN A 42 12.64 22.85 8.52
N LEU A 43 11.93 22.56 7.43
CA LEU A 43 12.30 21.55 6.47
C LEU A 43 12.69 22.18 5.13
N ASP A 44 13.65 21.55 4.44
CA ASP A 44 13.99 21.97 3.08
C ASP A 44 12.98 21.40 2.08
N CYS A 45 11.97 22.18 1.72
CA CYS A 45 10.94 21.82 0.76
C CYS A 45 11.30 22.19 -0.69
N GLU A 46 12.44 22.82 -0.94
CA GLU A 46 12.85 23.23 -2.29
C GLU A 46 13.20 22.02 -3.17
N GLY A 47 13.08 22.19 -4.47
CA GLY A 47 13.42 21.15 -5.44
C GLY A 47 12.51 19.91 -5.42
N ALA A 48 11.29 20.02 -4.87
CA ALA A 48 10.30 18.95 -4.90
C ALA A 48 9.94 18.60 -6.35
N THR A 49 10.03 17.31 -6.70
CA THR A 49 9.53 16.81 -7.98
C THR A 49 8.02 16.61 -7.96
N THR A 50 7.48 16.41 -6.76
CA THR A 50 6.03 16.33 -6.51
C THR A 50 5.73 17.09 -5.22
N LEU A 51 4.79 18.02 -5.29
CA LEU A 51 4.30 18.77 -4.14
C LEU A 51 2.81 18.48 -3.95
N VAL A 52 2.43 18.09 -2.74
CA VAL A 52 1.05 17.83 -2.34
C VAL A 52 0.68 18.78 -1.21
N ASP A 53 -0.39 19.52 -1.38
CA ASP A 53 -1.02 20.28 -0.29
C ASP A 53 -2.12 19.43 0.33
N ALA A 54 -1.97 19.08 1.60
CA ALA A 54 -2.93 18.23 2.31
C ALA A 54 -4.15 19.00 2.81
N HIS A 55 -4.17 20.33 2.72
CA HIS A 55 -5.31 21.16 3.13
C HIS A 55 -5.85 20.86 4.53
N GLY A 56 -5.00 20.54 5.48
CA GLY A 56 -5.36 20.27 6.87
C GLY A 56 -5.91 18.86 7.14
N VAL A 57 -5.90 17.94 6.17
CA VAL A 57 -6.34 16.56 6.43
C VAL A 57 -5.27 15.76 7.19
N THR A 58 -5.70 14.66 7.81
CA THR A 58 -4.80 13.76 8.50
C THR A 58 -4.04 12.88 7.50
N LEU A 59 -2.73 12.79 7.66
CA LEU A 59 -1.87 11.82 6.96
C LEU A 59 -1.66 10.59 7.85
N SER A 60 -1.86 9.41 7.30
CA SER A 60 -1.63 8.14 8.01
C SER A 60 -0.84 7.17 7.13
N PRO A 61 -0.16 6.16 7.73
CA PRO A 61 0.25 4.98 6.98
C PRO A 61 -0.93 4.34 6.27
N GLY A 62 -0.69 3.76 5.11
CA GLY A 62 -1.72 3.01 4.40
C GLY A 62 -2.23 1.83 5.23
N LEU A 63 -3.51 1.54 5.14
CA LEU A 63 -4.12 0.41 5.83
C LEU A 63 -3.60 -0.92 5.29
N ILE A 64 -3.57 -1.93 6.14
CA ILE A 64 -3.21 -3.31 5.81
C ILE A 64 -4.43 -4.19 5.99
N ASP A 65 -4.89 -4.82 4.90
CA ASP A 65 -5.85 -5.91 5.01
C ASP A 65 -5.09 -7.22 5.19
N SER A 66 -5.21 -7.80 6.36
CA SER A 66 -4.42 -8.96 6.78
C SER A 66 -4.99 -10.31 6.32
N HIS A 67 -6.12 -10.33 5.61
CA HIS A 67 -6.76 -11.59 5.22
C HIS A 67 -7.60 -11.46 3.96
N ILE A 68 -6.97 -11.66 2.80
CA ILE A 68 -7.66 -11.67 1.52
C ILE A 68 -7.56 -13.01 0.81
N HIS A 69 -8.44 -13.26 -0.14
CA HIS A 69 -8.44 -14.47 -0.98
C HIS A 69 -8.29 -14.09 -2.47
N PRO A 70 -7.15 -13.62 -2.91
CA PRO A 70 -6.92 -13.30 -4.31
C PRO A 70 -6.69 -14.58 -5.12
N VAL A 71 -6.95 -14.48 -6.40
CA VAL A 71 -6.48 -15.44 -7.38
C VAL A 71 -5.30 -14.85 -8.14
N VAL A 72 -4.97 -15.37 -9.29
CA VAL A 72 -3.94 -14.81 -10.15
C VAL A 72 -4.42 -13.48 -10.72
N GLY A 73 -3.61 -12.43 -10.58
CA GLY A 73 -3.94 -11.09 -11.04
C GLY A 73 -4.96 -10.37 -10.14
N ASP A 74 -5.76 -9.53 -10.77
CA ASP A 74 -6.70 -8.64 -10.09
C ASP A 74 -8.15 -9.17 -10.13
N TYR A 75 -8.31 -10.47 -9.99
CA TYR A 75 -9.61 -11.15 -10.00
C TYR A 75 -9.91 -11.84 -8.67
N THR A 76 -11.09 -11.59 -8.11
CA THR A 76 -11.61 -12.30 -6.94
C THR A 76 -12.76 -13.23 -7.35
N PRO A 77 -12.62 -14.57 -7.21
CA PRO A 77 -13.66 -15.51 -7.62
C PRO A 77 -14.95 -15.39 -6.83
N ARG A 78 -14.86 -15.10 -5.53
CA ARG A 78 -16.04 -14.95 -4.66
C ARG A 78 -16.92 -13.78 -5.08
N GLN A 79 -16.31 -12.64 -5.31
CA GLN A 79 -17.00 -11.42 -5.70
C GLN A 79 -17.21 -11.33 -7.21
N GLN A 80 -16.53 -12.18 -7.98
CA GLN A 80 -16.52 -12.14 -9.45
C GLN A 80 -16.11 -10.76 -9.98
N GLN A 81 -15.12 -10.14 -9.33
CA GLN A 81 -14.66 -8.79 -9.64
C GLN A 81 -13.28 -8.79 -10.25
N LEU A 82 -13.09 -7.92 -11.24
CA LEU A 82 -11.78 -7.45 -11.72
C LEU A 82 -11.45 -6.11 -11.08
N ASN A 83 -10.16 -5.75 -11.09
CA ASN A 83 -9.66 -4.46 -10.59
C ASN A 83 -9.96 -4.24 -9.08
N TRP A 84 -10.08 -5.31 -8.33
CA TRP A 84 -10.39 -5.23 -6.90
C TRP A 84 -9.19 -4.74 -6.07
N ILE A 85 -7.94 -5.09 -6.47
CA ILE A 85 -6.72 -4.61 -5.81
C ILE A 85 -6.65 -3.08 -5.93
N ASP A 86 -6.84 -2.56 -7.13
CA ASP A 86 -6.87 -1.13 -7.39
C ASP A 86 -7.99 -0.43 -6.61
N SER A 87 -9.17 -1.05 -6.54
CA SER A 87 -10.31 -0.48 -5.82
C SER A 87 -10.10 -0.41 -4.30
N THR A 88 -9.25 -1.27 -3.70
CA THR A 88 -8.97 -1.20 -2.25
C THR A 88 -8.25 0.08 -1.86
N LEU A 89 -7.51 0.68 -2.79
CA LEU A 89 -6.83 1.96 -2.56
C LEU A 89 -7.81 3.09 -2.24
N HIS A 90 -9.02 3.08 -2.81
CA HIS A 90 -10.06 4.06 -2.49
C HIS A 90 -10.51 3.99 -1.02
N GLY A 91 -10.34 2.85 -0.37
CA GLY A 91 -10.54 2.66 1.07
C GLY A 91 -9.29 2.93 1.92
N GLY A 92 -8.18 3.36 1.28
CA GLY A 92 -6.91 3.61 1.97
C GLY A 92 -6.07 2.37 2.23
N VAL A 93 -6.44 1.19 1.69
CA VAL A 93 -5.66 -0.04 1.83
C VAL A 93 -4.54 -0.06 0.81
N THR A 94 -3.31 -0.10 1.27
CA THR A 94 -2.09 -0.09 0.44
C THR A 94 -1.34 -1.42 0.46
N THR A 95 -1.68 -2.30 1.40
CA THR A 95 -1.06 -3.61 1.55
C THR A 95 -2.10 -4.68 1.84
N LEU A 96 -2.03 -5.77 1.12
CA LEU A 96 -2.93 -6.91 1.22
C LEU A 96 -2.14 -8.17 1.55
N ILE A 97 -2.60 -8.96 2.52
CA ILE A 97 -1.99 -10.24 2.89
C ILE A 97 -2.89 -11.38 2.42
N SER A 98 -2.37 -12.18 1.51
CA SER A 98 -3.08 -13.35 1.02
C SER A 98 -3.17 -14.44 2.08
N ALA A 99 -4.35 -15.00 2.26
CA ALA A 99 -4.56 -16.18 3.11
C ALA A 99 -3.96 -17.48 2.52
N GLY A 100 -3.30 -17.39 1.37
CA GLY A 100 -2.64 -18.52 0.71
C GLY A 100 -3.58 -19.49 -0.01
N GLU A 101 -4.87 -19.24 0.01
CA GLU A 101 -5.84 -20.04 -0.70
C GLU A 101 -6.08 -19.52 -2.11
N VAL A 102 -5.91 -20.37 -3.08
CA VAL A 102 -6.26 -20.07 -4.47
C VAL A 102 -7.63 -20.67 -4.77
N HIS A 103 -8.66 -19.85 -4.63
CA HIS A 103 -10.05 -20.24 -4.91
C HIS A 103 -10.34 -20.12 -6.40
N MET A 104 -10.04 -21.14 -7.17
CA MET A 104 -10.42 -21.15 -8.58
C MET A 104 -11.01 -22.52 -9.00
N PRO A 105 -11.95 -22.54 -9.95
CA PRO A 105 -12.41 -23.77 -10.55
C PRO A 105 -11.22 -24.56 -11.14
N GLY A 106 -11.16 -25.87 -10.88
CA GLY A 106 -10.07 -26.70 -11.38
C GLY A 106 -8.77 -26.62 -10.56
N ARG A 107 -8.80 -26.02 -9.36
CA ARG A 107 -7.64 -26.03 -8.46
C ARG A 107 -7.10 -27.46 -8.27
N PRO A 108 -5.79 -27.68 -8.41
CA PRO A 108 -5.17 -28.97 -8.09
C PRO A 108 -5.48 -29.40 -6.66
N LYS A 109 -5.65 -30.71 -6.45
CA LYS A 109 -5.88 -31.27 -5.11
C LYS A 109 -4.63 -31.96 -4.55
N ASP A 110 -3.63 -32.14 -5.37
CA ASP A 110 -2.35 -32.72 -4.98
C ASP A 110 -1.37 -31.66 -4.49
N ILE A 111 -0.41 -32.08 -3.67
CA ILE A 111 0.55 -31.18 -3.03
C ILE A 111 1.45 -30.46 -4.04
N VAL A 112 1.84 -31.13 -5.12
CA VAL A 112 2.74 -30.54 -6.12
C VAL A 112 2.04 -29.42 -6.87
N GLY A 113 0.82 -29.66 -7.31
CA GLY A 113 0.01 -28.65 -7.99
C GLY A 113 -0.30 -27.45 -7.09
N LEU A 114 -0.64 -27.69 -5.80
CA LEU A 114 -0.88 -26.62 -4.85
C LEU A 114 0.37 -25.76 -4.60
N LYS A 115 1.54 -26.38 -4.44
CA LYS A 115 2.81 -25.64 -4.31
C LYS A 115 3.15 -24.86 -5.57
N ALA A 116 2.97 -25.45 -6.74
CA ALA A 116 3.22 -24.76 -8.01
C ALA A 116 2.33 -23.51 -8.14
N MET A 117 1.06 -23.60 -7.79
CA MET A 117 0.14 -22.46 -7.79
C MET A 117 0.55 -21.40 -6.78
N ALA A 118 0.95 -21.77 -5.56
CA ALA A 118 1.40 -20.82 -4.55
C ALA A 118 2.62 -20.03 -5.02
N ILE A 119 3.61 -20.72 -5.60
CA ILE A 119 4.82 -20.10 -6.16
C ILE A 119 4.45 -19.16 -7.32
N ALA A 120 3.58 -19.58 -8.22
CA ALA A 120 3.15 -18.77 -9.35
C ALA A 120 2.42 -17.51 -8.88
N SER A 121 1.51 -17.63 -7.89
CA SER A 121 0.79 -16.51 -7.31
C SER A 121 1.73 -15.52 -6.62
N GLN A 122 2.68 -16.01 -5.83
CA GLN A 122 3.69 -15.15 -5.21
C GLN A 122 4.47 -14.35 -6.25
N ARG A 123 4.98 -15.02 -7.30
CA ARG A 123 5.72 -14.37 -8.38
C ARG A 123 4.88 -13.35 -9.13
N TRP A 124 3.62 -13.65 -9.34
CA TRP A 124 2.69 -12.73 -9.95
C TRP A 124 2.57 -11.46 -9.12
N TYR A 125 2.28 -11.56 -7.82
CA TYR A 125 2.07 -10.41 -6.95
C TYR A 125 3.35 -9.63 -6.64
N GLU A 126 4.53 -10.23 -6.72
CA GLU A 126 5.80 -9.48 -6.67
C GLU A 126 5.93 -8.47 -7.82
N ASN A 127 5.32 -8.76 -8.97
CA ASN A 127 5.47 -7.98 -10.20
C ASN A 127 4.22 -7.20 -10.59
N PHE A 128 3.04 -7.67 -10.19
CA PHE A 128 1.76 -7.03 -10.50
C PHE A 128 1.29 -6.18 -9.32
N ARG A 129 1.42 -4.87 -9.44
CA ARG A 129 1.10 -3.90 -8.39
C ARG A 129 0.29 -2.75 -8.96
N PRO A 130 -1.00 -2.95 -9.24
CA PRO A 130 -1.85 -1.88 -9.74
C PRO A 130 -1.90 -0.75 -8.72
N SER A 131 -1.75 0.49 -9.20
CA SER A 131 -1.73 1.70 -8.36
C SER A 131 -0.74 1.67 -7.18
N GLY A 132 0.25 0.76 -7.21
CA GLY A 132 1.26 0.61 -6.16
C GLY A 132 0.84 -0.22 -4.96
N VAL A 133 -0.37 -0.75 -4.91
CA VAL A 133 -0.83 -1.65 -3.83
C VAL A 133 0.01 -2.93 -3.83
N LYS A 134 0.46 -3.33 -2.64
CA LYS A 134 1.27 -4.54 -2.45
C LYS A 134 0.39 -5.70 -2.02
N VAL A 135 0.64 -6.88 -2.59
CA VAL A 135 0.03 -8.14 -2.15
C VAL A 135 1.15 -9.09 -1.72
N HIS A 136 1.02 -9.66 -0.54
CA HIS A 136 1.96 -10.62 0.06
C HIS A 136 1.30 -11.96 0.34
#